data_8e9cede3a45bb272336081721125d504
#
_entry.id   8e9cede3a45bb272336081721125d504
#
_cell.length_a   1.000
_cell.length_b   1.000
_cell.length_c   1.000
_cell.angle_alpha   90.00
_cell.angle_beta   90.00
_cell.angle_gamma   90.00
#
_symmetry.space_group_name_H-M   'P 1'
#
loop_
_entity.id
_entity.type
_entity.pdbx_description
1 polymer ?
#
loop_
_entity_poly.entity_id
_entity_poly.type
_entity_poly.pdbx_seq_one_letter_code
_entity_poly.pdbx_strand_id
1 'polypeptide(L)'
;ICPDKEKFLKMMNGMGIPGLSVEAEPSVKCGITGTHMKVTIHGEEEESVDVDLQGHEHHHDHDHEHDHDHHHDYNHEHNHDHTDCHHDHSQEHHHHSHEMAESAAEHTIHEHTHDGQFEHHHDEQSDLDHAHDHRHSHHHHASMAGISHIIEHLNLPEEVKADVVAVYQLIAEAESHVHGKTVEEIHFHEVGTADAIADIAGVCLLMHMIAPQKVIASPIHVGSGNVHCAHGILPVPAPATAFILQGLPIYSGDIRGELCTPTGAALLKHFVTEFKEMPVMRTAAIG
;
A
#
# COMPACT_ATOMS: atom_id res chain seq x y z
N ILE A 1 -17.19 -19.54 6.08
CA ILE A 1 -17.22 -20.16 4.73
C ILE A 1 -16.16 -21.25 4.60
N CYS A 2 -15.06 -21.20 5.39
CA CYS A 2 -14.05 -22.26 5.37
C CYS A 2 -14.68 -23.62 5.70
N PRO A 3 -14.55 -24.64 4.85
CA PRO A 3 -15.19 -25.94 5.04
C PRO A 3 -14.62 -26.69 6.24
N ASP A 4 -13.35 -26.49 6.59
CA ASP A 4 -12.66 -27.11 7.72
C ASP A 4 -11.65 -26.12 8.32
N LYS A 5 -12.10 -25.39 9.32
CA LYS A 5 -11.31 -24.33 9.98
C LYS A 5 -10.08 -24.88 10.71
N GLU A 6 -10.21 -26.01 11.36
CA GLU A 6 -9.09 -26.63 12.10
C GLU A 6 -8.00 -27.12 11.15
N LYS A 7 -8.42 -27.77 10.06
CA LYS A 7 -7.48 -28.21 9.01
C LYS A 7 -6.77 -27.01 8.37
N PHE A 8 -7.49 -25.94 8.07
CA PHE A 8 -6.92 -24.73 7.53
C PHE A 8 -5.84 -24.15 8.44
N LEU A 9 -6.17 -23.90 9.72
CA LEU A 9 -5.21 -23.35 10.70
C LEU A 9 -3.99 -24.27 10.89
N LYS A 10 -4.21 -25.59 10.92
CA LYS A 10 -3.12 -26.56 11.00
C LYS A 10 -2.20 -26.48 9.78
N MET A 11 -2.74 -26.30 8.59
CA MET A 11 -1.94 -26.19 7.36
C MET A 11 -1.20 -24.85 7.34
N MET A 12 -1.84 -23.75 7.73
CA MET A 12 -1.20 -22.43 7.83
C MET A 12 -0.01 -22.44 8.79
N ASN A 13 -0.21 -22.92 10.02
CA ASN A 13 0.86 -23.00 11.03
C ASN A 13 1.94 -24.03 10.68
N GLY A 14 1.65 -25.01 9.82
CA GLY A 14 2.57 -26.03 9.36
C GLY A 14 3.21 -25.77 8.00
N MET A 15 2.97 -24.58 7.40
CA MET A 15 3.42 -24.32 6.02
C MET A 15 4.93 -24.16 5.86
N GLY A 16 5.69 -23.97 6.96
CA GLY A 16 7.15 -23.95 6.92
C GLY A 16 7.78 -22.57 6.92
N ILE A 17 7.01 -21.48 7.11
CA ILE A 17 7.56 -20.14 7.34
C ILE A 17 8.06 -20.06 8.78
N PRO A 18 9.35 -19.72 9.01
CA PRO A 18 9.91 -19.62 10.35
C PRO A 18 9.21 -18.55 11.21
N GLY A 19 8.80 -18.91 12.41
CA GLY A 19 8.17 -17.98 13.36
C GLY A 19 6.71 -17.64 13.06
N LEU A 20 6.13 -18.17 11.98
CA LEU A 20 4.72 -17.93 11.63
C LEU A 20 3.79 -18.54 12.67
N SER A 21 2.85 -17.73 13.17
CA SER A 21 1.67 -18.18 13.91
C SER A 21 0.41 -17.54 13.33
N VAL A 22 -0.60 -18.37 13.07
CA VAL A 22 -1.88 -17.95 12.52
C VAL A 22 -2.98 -18.40 13.46
N GLU A 23 -3.74 -17.44 13.98
CA GLU A 23 -4.83 -17.67 14.92
C GLU A 23 -6.12 -17.04 14.40
N ALA A 24 -7.26 -17.67 14.73
CA ALA A 24 -8.58 -17.18 14.37
C ALA A 24 -9.30 -16.69 15.62
N GLU A 25 -9.45 -15.38 15.77
CA GLU A 25 -10.04 -14.74 16.93
C GLU A 25 -11.43 -14.17 16.61
N PRO A 26 -12.37 -14.20 17.56
CA PRO A 26 -13.62 -13.46 17.43
C PRO A 26 -13.32 -11.95 17.35
N SER A 27 -13.94 -11.26 16.42
CA SER A 27 -13.82 -9.81 16.27
C SER A 27 -15.20 -9.18 16.14
N VAL A 28 -15.36 -7.99 16.71
CA VAL A 28 -16.60 -7.20 16.61
C VAL A 28 -16.25 -5.82 16.06
N LYS A 29 -16.79 -5.48 14.90
CA LYS A 29 -16.65 -4.14 14.31
C LYS A 29 -18.05 -3.56 14.06
N CYS A 30 -18.31 -2.37 14.60
CA CYS A 30 -19.64 -1.71 14.50
C CYS A 30 -20.80 -2.59 14.94
N GLY A 31 -20.61 -3.43 15.97
CA GLY A 31 -21.65 -4.34 16.47
C GLY A 31 -21.84 -5.63 15.65
N ILE A 32 -21.11 -5.80 14.57
CA ILE A 32 -21.14 -7.01 13.73
C ILE A 32 -20.01 -7.95 14.15
N THR A 33 -20.37 -9.19 14.49
CA THR A 33 -19.41 -10.22 14.88
C THR A 33 -18.82 -10.89 13.64
N GLY A 34 -17.52 -11.03 13.62
CA GLY A 34 -16.76 -11.72 12.57
C GLY A 34 -15.61 -12.53 13.15
N THR A 35 -14.72 -12.97 12.28
CA THR A 35 -13.46 -13.64 12.65
C THR A 35 -12.30 -12.80 12.16
N HIS A 36 -11.39 -12.45 13.05
CA HIS A 36 -10.10 -11.87 12.72
C HIS A 36 -9.07 -12.97 12.60
N MET A 37 -8.33 -12.97 11.51
CA MET A 37 -7.19 -13.88 11.32
C MET A 37 -5.94 -13.11 11.74
N LYS A 38 -5.40 -13.48 12.90
CA LYS A 38 -4.19 -12.89 13.42
C LYS A 38 -3.00 -13.65 12.89
N VAL A 39 -2.17 -12.95 12.13
CA VAL A 39 -0.90 -13.47 11.59
C VAL A 39 0.23 -12.79 12.34
N THR A 40 1.14 -13.58 12.89
CA THR A 40 2.34 -13.07 13.58
C THR A 40 3.58 -13.80 13.10
N ILE A 41 4.69 -13.07 12.98
CA ILE A 41 6.02 -13.60 12.69
C ILE A 41 6.89 -13.38 13.91
N HIS A 42 7.41 -14.47 14.52
CA HIS A 42 8.17 -14.42 15.77
C HIS A 42 7.42 -13.77 16.96
N GLY A 43 6.06 -13.76 16.90
CA GLY A 43 5.21 -13.18 17.93
C GLY A 43 4.91 -11.69 17.74
N GLU A 44 5.44 -11.07 16.69
CA GLU A 44 5.15 -9.69 16.30
C GLU A 44 4.13 -9.70 15.15
N GLU A 45 3.10 -8.88 15.26
CA GLU A 45 2.14 -8.60 14.19
C GLU A 45 2.72 -7.45 13.36
N GLU A 46 2.77 -7.59 12.04
CA GLU A 46 3.21 -6.50 11.19
C GLU A 46 2.15 -5.40 11.18
N GLU A 47 2.53 -4.22 11.69
CA GLU A 47 1.68 -3.04 11.63
C GLU A 47 1.81 -2.42 10.24
N SER A 48 0.71 -2.37 9.52
CA SER A 48 0.60 -1.59 8.29
C SER A 48 0.88 -0.11 8.62
N VAL A 49 1.84 0.49 7.91
CA VAL A 49 2.25 1.89 8.10
C VAL A 49 1.24 2.86 7.47
N ASP A 50 -0.03 2.51 7.46
CA ASP A 50 -1.11 3.42 7.13
C ASP A 50 -1.27 4.41 8.27
N VAL A 51 -0.49 5.48 8.20
CA VAL A 51 -0.54 6.56 9.19
C VAL A 51 -1.94 7.17 9.14
N ASP A 52 -2.67 6.94 10.22
CA ASP A 52 -3.92 7.60 10.52
C ASP A 52 -3.72 9.12 10.47
N LEU A 53 -4.08 9.78 9.37
CA LEU A 53 -4.09 11.24 9.24
C LEU A 53 -5.28 11.89 9.99
N GLN A 54 -5.83 11.20 11.00
CA GLN A 54 -6.68 11.86 11.97
C GLN A 54 -5.78 12.52 13.02
N GLY A 55 -5.61 13.83 12.85
CA GLY A 55 -4.76 14.67 13.66
C GLY A 55 -4.91 14.42 15.16
N HIS A 56 -3.87 13.89 15.76
CA HIS A 56 -3.59 14.16 17.15
C HIS A 56 -3.08 15.60 17.22
N GLU A 57 -3.99 16.55 17.46
CA GLU A 57 -3.64 17.84 18.02
C GLU A 57 -2.97 17.57 19.37
N HIS A 58 -1.66 17.50 19.36
CA HIS A 58 -0.90 17.59 20.60
C HIS A 58 -1.04 19.01 21.14
N HIS A 59 -2.03 19.21 22.02
CA HIS A 59 -2.03 20.33 22.91
C HIS A 59 -0.81 20.20 23.83
N HIS A 60 0.27 20.84 23.46
CA HIS A 60 1.32 21.17 24.39
C HIS A 60 0.84 22.39 25.19
N ASP A 61 0.19 22.13 26.32
CA ASP A 61 0.01 23.14 27.36
C ASP A 61 1.40 23.48 27.92
N HIS A 62 2.01 24.48 27.35
CA HIS A 62 3.10 25.20 27.98
C HIS A 62 2.51 26.37 28.74
N ASP A 63 2.18 26.14 30.00
CA ASP A 63 2.01 27.23 31.00
C ASP A 63 3.35 27.97 31.14
N HIS A 64 3.48 29.07 30.46
CA HIS A 64 4.43 30.11 30.79
C HIS A 64 3.66 31.34 31.25
N GLU A 65 3.52 31.46 32.58
CA GLU A 65 3.19 32.72 33.23
C GLU A 65 4.32 33.72 32.93
N HIS A 66 4.04 34.74 32.14
CA HIS A 66 4.78 35.97 32.10
C HIS A 66 3.81 37.14 32.28
N ASP A 67 3.79 37.65 33.53
CA ASP A 67 3.29 38.95 33.89
C ASP A 67 4.06 40.02 33.10
N HIS A 68 3.40 40.77 32.25
CA HIS A 68 3.78 42.11 31.86
C HIS A 68 2.54 42.97 31.66
N ASP A 69 2.29 43.83 32.69
CA ASP A 69 1.45 45.01 32.62
C ASP A 69 1.95 45.98 31.55
N HIS A 70 1.15 46.29 30.56
CA HIS A 70 1.18 47.54 29.83
C HIS A 70 -0.23 47.97 29.41
N HIS A 71 -0.74 48.96 30.11
CA HIS A 71 -1.87 49.81 29.72
C HIS A 71 -1.55 50.55 28.41
N HIS A 72 -2.39 50.45 27.42
CA HIS A 72 -2.65 51.51 26.44
C HIS A 72 -4.10 51.49 25.98
N ASP A 73 -4.87 52.46 26.43
CA ASP A 73 -6.14 52.91 25.88
C ASP A 73 -5.94 53.46 24.45
N TYR A 74 -6.72 53.02 23.50
CA TYR A 74 -7.21 53.83 22.37
C TYR A 74 -8.52 53.29 21.85
N ASN A 75 -9.60 54.06 22.09
CA ASN A 75 -10.87 54.02 21.40
C ASN A 75 -10.70 54.41 19.93
N HIS A 76 -11.23 53.64 19.00
CA HIS A 76 -11.76 54.14 17.74
C HIS A 76 -12.92 53.28 17.25
N GLU A 77 -14.11 53.85 17.37
CA GLU A 77 -15.31 53.43 16.62
C GLU A 77 -15.14 53.85 15.17
N HIS A 78 -15.39 52.93 14.21
CA HIS A 78 -15.87 53.28 12.88
C HIS A 78 -16.89 52.25 12.39
N ASN A 79 -18.10 52.73 12.35
CA ASN A 79 -19.28 52.23 11.67
C ASN A 79 -19.12 52.49 10.16
N HIS A 80 -19.24 51.51 9.32
CA HIS A 80 -19.63 51.66 7.92
C HIS A 80 -20.46 50.51 7.44
N ASP A 81 -21.70 50.83 7.32
CA ASP A 81 -22.77 50.17 6.54
C ASP A 81 -22.53 50.41 5.05
N HIS A 82 -22.54 49.42 4.21
CA HIS A 82 -22.86 49.54 2.77
C HIS A 82 -23.41 48.26 2.17
N THR A 83 -24.63 48.39 1.81
CA THR A 83 -25.53 47.70 0.91
C THR A 83 -24.94 47.33 -0.46
N ASP A 84 -25.38 46.17 -0.93
CA ASP A 84 -25.69 45.72 -2.30
C ASP A 84 -25.04 46.40 -3.51
N CYS A 85 -24.41 45.57 -4.36
CA CYS A 85 -24.52 45.70 -5.82
C CYS A 85 -24.27 44.39 -6.56
N HIS A 86 -25.28 43.89 -7.20
CA HIS A 86 -25.26 42.94 -8.30
C HIS A 86 -24.52 43.52 -9.50
N HIS A 87 -23.60 42.74 -10.11
CA HIS A 87 -23.26 42.88 -11.53
C HIS A 87 -23.04 41.53 -12.19
N ASP A 88 -23.98 41.25 -13.06
CA ASP A 88 -23.97 40.27 -14.13
C ASP A 88 -23.10 40.79 -15.29
N HIS A 89 -22.13 39.98 -15.78
CA HIS A 89 -21.53 40.14 -17.08
C HIS A 89 -21.16 38.81 -17.70
N SER A 90 -22.04 38.36 -18.56
CA SER A 90 -21.78 37.50 -19.69
C SER A 90 -20.94 38.24 -20.74
N GLN A 91 -19.84 37.69 -21.22
CA GLN A 91 -19.37 37.86 -22.61
C GLN A 91 -18.37 36.77 -23.05
N GLU A 92 -18.60 36.38 -24.25
CA GLU A 92 -18.10 35.34 -25.14
C GLU A 92 -16.68 35.56 -25.69
N HIS A 93 -16.14 34.40 -26.12
CA HIS A 93 -15.23 34.18 -27.26
C HIS A 93 -13.86 34.87 -27.32
N HIS A 94 -12.80 34.05 -27.50
CA HIS A 94 -11.98 34.04 -28.70
C HIS A 94 -11.04 32.82 -28.75
N HIS A 95 -11.19 32.06 -29.84
CA HIS A 95 -10.22 31.08 -30.36
C HIS A 95 -8.92 31.77 -30.83
N HIS A 96 -7.77 31.23 -30.47
CA HIS A 96 -6.56 31.38 -31.28
C HIS A 96 -5.81 30.06 -31.35
N SER A 97 -5.86 29.51 -32.56
CA SER A 97 -4.94 28.50 -33.09
C SER A 97 -3.61 29.16 -33.44
N HIS A 98 -2.48 28.60 -33.05
CA HIS A 98 -1.20 28.83 -33.68
C HIS A 98 -0.45 27.52 -33.91
N GLU A 99 -0.18 27.29 -35.18
CA GLU A 99 0.68 26.27 -35.74
C GLU A 99 2.18 26.53 -35.46
N MET A 100 2.88 25.41 -35.29
CA MET A 100 4.23 25.09 -35.81
C MET A 100 5.39 26.08 -35.63
N ALA A 101 6.43 25.61 -34.97
CA ALA A 101 7.81 25.69 -35.51
C ALA A 101 8.74 24.75 -34.73
N GLU A 102 9.31 23.80 -35.49
CA GLU A 102 10.50 23.01 -35.12
C GLU A 102 11.71 23.94 -34.99
N SER A 103 12.55 23.73 -33.96
CA SER A 103 13.95 24.07 -34.06
C SER A 103 14.78 23.13 -33.20
N ALA A 104 15.60 22.33 -33.89
CA ALA A 104 16.69 21.55 -33.34
C ALA A 104 17.78 22.49 -32.79
N ALA A 105 18.27 22.14 -31.59
CA ALA A 105 19.52 22.66 -31.08
C ALA A 105 20.32 21.54 -30.42
N GLU A 106 21.38 21.17 -31.08
CA GLU A 106 22.47 20.34 -30.60
C GLU A 106 23.11 20.96 -29.37
N HIS A 107 23.31 20.20 -28.31
CA HIS A 107 24.17 20.57 -27.20
C HIS A 107 25.22 19.51 -26.95
N THR A 108 26.43 19.96 -27.18
CA THR A 108 27.77 19.40 -27.05
C THR A 108 28.02 18.81 -25.65
N ILE A 109 28.59 17.63 -25.66
CA ILE A 109 29.15 16.89 -24.53
C ILE A 109 30.41 17.60 -24.04
N HIS A 110 30.47 17.94 -22.75
CA HIS A 110 31.71 18.25 -22.05
C HIS A 110 32.03 17.13 -21.03
N GLU A 111 33.06 16.34 -21.40
CA GLU A 111 33.76 15.46 -20.46
C GLU A 111 34.61 16.31 -19.51
N HIS A 112 34.44 16.09 -18.22
CA HIS A 112 35.41 16.51 -17.20
C HIS A 112 35.91 15.28 -16.44
N THR A 113 37.13 14.88 -16.79
CA THR A 113 38.00 13.99 -16.04
C THR A 113 38.61 14.78 -14.88
N HIS A 114 38.42 14.29 -13.64
CA HIS A 114 39.22 14.67 -12.48
C HIS A 114 39.83 13.45 -11.85
N ASP A 115 41.12 13.25 -12.14
CA ASP A 115 42.05 12.50 -11.31
C ASP A 115 42.34 13.30 -10.04
N GLY A 116 42.20 12.66 -8.90
CA GLY A 116 42.57 13.22 -7.60
C GLY A 116 42.76 12.14 -6.59
N GLN A 117 43.97 11.57 -6.51
CA GLN A 117 44.43 10.73 -5.42
C GLN A 117 44.53 11.58 -4.16
N PHE A 118 43.89 11.14 -3.07
CA PHE A 118 44.23 11.56 -1.71
C PHE A 118 44.44 10.33 -0.84
N GLU A 119 45.70 10.16 -0.44
CA GLU A 119 46.12 9.27 0.62
C GLU A 119 45.63 9.84 1.96
N HIS A 120 44.98 9.04 2.78
CA HIS A 120 44.73 9.35 4.17
C HIS A 120 45.47 8.40 5.08
N HIS A 121 46.35 9.01 5.88
CA HIS A 121 47.06 8.43 6.98
C HIS A 121 46.10 7.94 8.08
N HIS A 122 46.39 6.77 8.60
CA HIS A 122 45.84 6.25 9.85
C HIS A 122 46.52 6.93 11.04
N ASP A 123 45.71 7.48 11.94
CA ASP A 123 46.10 7.67 13.34
C ASP A 123 45.11 6.91 14.24
N GLU A 124 45.67 6.02 15.03
CA GLU A 124 45.03 5.24 16.07
C GLU A 124 44.77 6.11 17.31
N GLN A 125 43.70 5.79 17.99
CA GLN A 125 43.40 5.87 19.45
C GLN A 125 42.18 6.72 19.80
N SER A 126 41.12 6.05 20.22
CA SER A 126 40.69 5.90 21.61
C SER A 126 39.29 5.31 21.70
N ASP A 127 39.22 4.22 22.46
CA ASP A 127 38.00 3.56 22.92
C ASP A 127 37.09 4.51 23.69
N LEU A 128 35.81 4.56 23.36
CA LEU A 128 34.71 4.80 24.29
C LEU A 128 33.45 4.09 23.76
N ASP A 129 33.10 3.00 24.44
CA ASP A 129 31.85 2.27 24.37
C ASP A 129 30.64 3.22 24.45
N HIS A 130 29.93 3.36 23.36
CA HIS A 130 28.53 3.68 23.37
C HIS A 130 27.78 2.65 22.52
N ALA A 131 27.32 1.60 23.21
CA ALA A 131 26.37 0.65 22.66
C ALA A 131 25.04 1.37 22.43
N HIS A 132 24.88 1.97 21.26
CA HIS A 132 23.56 2.27 20.70
C HIS A 132 23.08 1.03 19.95
N ASP A 133 22.24 0.26 20.64
CA ASP A 133 21.48 -0.84 20.05
C ASP A 133 20.46 -0.25 19.06
N HIS A 134 20.95 0.10 17.87
CA HIS A 134 20.09 0.35 16.72
C HIS A 134 19.67 -0.99 16.17
N ARG A 135 18.57 -1.53 16.66
CA ARG A 135 17.82 -2.58 15.97
C ARG A 135 17.34 -2.01 14.64
N HIS A 136 18.24 -2.00 13.65
CA HIS A 136 17.81 -1.89 12.27
C HIS A 136 17.09 -3.19 11.93
N SER A 137 15.77 -3.13 11.87
CA SER A 137 15.01 -4.18 11.19
C SER A 137 15.52 -4.20 9.74
N HIS A 138 16.34 -5.19 9.42
CA HIS A 138 16.74 -5.43 8.03
C HIS A 138 15.49 -5.89 7.28
N HIS A 139 14.79 -4.96 6.65
CA HIS A 139 13.82 -5.28 5.63
C HIS A 139 14.57 -5.96 4.49
N HIS A 140 14.55 -7.30 4.49
CA HIS A 140 15.08 -8.08 3.38
C HIS A 140 14.14 -7.88 2.20
N HIS A 141 14.49 -6.98 1.30
CA HIS A 141 13.80 -6.83 0.03
C HIS A 141 13.90 -8.13 -0.76
N ALA A 142 12.80 -8.86 -0.86
CA ALA A 142 12.77 -10.12 -1.58
C ALA A 142 12.62 -9.88 -3.09
N SER A 143 13.48 -10.51 -3.90
CA SER A 143 13.29 -10.59 -5.35
C SER A 143 12.25 -11.66 -5.70
N MET A 144 11.70 -11.62 -6.92
CA MET A 144 10.78 -12.66 -7.40
C MET A 144 11.40 -14.07 -7.32
N ALA A 145 12.69 -14.20 -7.59
CA ALA A 145 13.42 -15.45 -7.43
C ALA A 145 13.48 -15.92 -5.97
N GLY A 146 13.71 -15.00 -5.03
CA GLY A 146 13.71 -15.29 -3.60
C GLY A 146 12.32 -15.74 -3.11
N ILE A 147 11.28 -15.04 -3.51
CA ILE A 147 9.89 -15.41 -3.20
C ILE A 147 9.55 -16.78 -3.77
N SER A 148 9.86 -17.04 -5.04
CA SER A 148 9.63 -18.34 -5.66
C SER A 148 10.35 -19.49 -4.93
N HIS A 149 11.58 -19.24 -4.50
CA HIS A 149 12.33 -20.22 -3.70
C HIS A 149 11.66 -20.50 -2.35
N ILE A 150 11.17 -19.46 -1.64
CA ILE A 150 10.42 -19.66 -0.39
C ILE A 150 9.16 -20.49 -0.66
N ILE A 151 8.36 -20.13 -1.69
CA ILE A 151 7.11 -20.82 -2.03
C ILE A 151 7.36 -22.29 -2.36
N GLU A 152 8.42 -22.61 -3.10
CA GLU A 152 8.79 -24.00 -3.44
C GLU A 152 8.96 -24.87 -2.20
N HIS A 153 9.49 -24.28 -1.10
CA HIS A 153 9.76 -24.99 0.14
C HIS A 153 8.59 -24.98 1.14
N LEU A 154 7.48 -24.30 0.82
CA LEU A 154 6.29 -24.36 1.66
C LEU A 154 5.70 -25.78 1.68
N ASN A 155 5.25 -26.20 2.85
CA ASN A 155 4.55 -27.46 3.04
C ASN A 155 3.05 -27.33 2.68
N LEU A 156 2.78 -27.01 1.43
CA LEU A 156 1.46 -26.82 0.84
C LEU A 156 1.27 -27.71 -0.41
N PRO A 157 0.03 -27.99 -0.82
CA PRO A 157 -0.23 -28.66 -2.10
C PRO A 157 0.40 -27.91 -3.27
N GLU A 158 0.86 -28.65 -4.28
CA GLU A 158 1.53 -28.04 -5.44
C GLU A 158 0.61 -27.08 -6.23
N GLU A 159 -0.69 -27.37 -6.27
CA GLU A 159 -1.68 -26.49 -6.90
C GLU A 159 -1.75 -25.15 -6.16
N VAL A 160 -1.70 -25.18 -4.81
CA VAL A 160 -1.70 -23.95 -3.98
C VAL A 160 -0.42 -23.15 -4.22
N LYS A 161 0.74 -23.81 -4.27
CA LYS A 161 2.01 -23.15 -4.58
C LYS A 161 2.00 -22.50 -5.95
N ALA A 162 1.42 -23.18 -6.94
CA ALA A 162 1.28 -22.65 -8.30
C ALA A 162 0.40 -21.38 -8.31
N ASP A 163 -0.72 -21.38 -7.58
CA ASP A 163 -1.57 -20.20 -7.43
C ASP A 163 -0.84 -19.04 -6.75
N VAL A 164 -0.09 -19.31 -5.67
CA VAL A 164 0.70 -18.29 -4.97
C VAL A 164 1.74 -17.66 -5.90
N VAL A 165 2.49 -18.48 -6.66
CA VAL A 165 3.46 -17.98 -7.66
C VAL A 165 2.77 -17.12 -8.71
N ALA A 166 1.61 -17.56 -9.23
CA ALA A 166 0.87 -16.81 -10.24
C ALA A 166 0.39 -15.44 -9.73
N VAL A 167 -0.07 -15.36 -8.48
CA VAL A 167 -0.43 -14.09 -7.84
C VAL A 167 0.78 -13.18 -7.70
N TYR A 168 1.92 -13.70 -7.23
CA TYR A 168 3.16 -12.94 -7.15
C TYR A 168 3.67 -12.47 -8.50
N GLN A 169 3.49 -13.28 -9.55
CA GLN A 169 3.86 -12.88 -10.92
C GLN A 169 3.07 -11.65 -11.39
N LEU A 170 1.77 -11.57 -11.10
CA LEU A 170 0.94 -10.40 -11.42
C LEU A 170 1.44 -9.14 -10.69
N ILE A 171 1.82 -9.28 -9.42
CA ILE A 171 2.37 -8.17 -8.64
C ILE A 171 3.74 -7.76 -9.20
N ALA A 172 4.61 -8.74 -9.49
CA ALA A 172 5.94 -8.50 -10.06
C ALA A 172 5.89 -7.75 -11.41
N GLU A 173 4.96 -8.13 -12.28
CA GLU A 173 4.75 -7.47 -13.58
C GLU A 173 4.29 -6.01 -13.38
N ALA A 174 3.42 -5.77 -12.40
CA ALA A 174 2.97 -4.42 -12.08
C ALA A 174 4.09 -3.55 -11.51
N GLU A 175 4.86 -4.06 -10.56
CA GLU A 175 6.02 -3.36 -9.98
C GLU A 175 7.09 -3.09 -11.05
N SER A 176 7.37 -4.08 -11.91
CA SER A 176 8.27 -3.95 -13.07
C SER A 176 7.83 -2.78 -13.97
N HIS A 177 6.55 -2.71 -14.28
CA HIS A 177 6.00 -1.64 -15.11
C HIS A 177 6.12 -0.26 -14.43
N VAL A 178 5.74 -0.17 -13.17
CA VAL A 178 5.75 1.09 -12.39
C VAL A 178 7.17 1.63 -12.22
N HIS A 179 8.14 0.74 -11.95
CA HIS A 179 9.53 1.11 -11.74
C HIS A 179 10.37 1.20 -13.01
N GLY A 180 9.84 0.77 -14.16
CA GLY A 180 10.59 0.74 -15.42
C GLY A 180 11.80 -0.20 -15.39
N LYS A 181 11.71 -1.29 -14.61
CA LYS A 181 12.73 -2.32 -14.43
C LYS A 181 12.23 -3.66 -14.94
N THR A 182 13.13 -4.63 -15.16
CA THR A 182 12.70 -6.00 -15.45
C THR A 182 12.20 -6.69 -14.17
N VAL A 183 11.43 -7.77 -14.32
CA VAL A 183 10.91 -8.54 -13.17
C VAL A 183 12.03 -9.11 -12.30
N GLU A 184 13.19 -9.41 -12.91
CA GLU A 184 14.38 -9.91 -12.22
C GLU A 184 15.07 -8.84 -11.36
N GLU A 185 14.89 -7.55 -11.72
CA GLU A 185 15.54 -6.40 -11.07
C GLU A 185 14.65 -5.74 -10.01
N ILE A 186 13.38 -6.13 -9.92
CA ILE A 186 12.51 -5.59 -8.88
C ILE A 186 12.80 -6.23 -7.53
N HIS A 187 12.61 -5.43 -6.50
CA HIS A 187 12.61 -5.87 -5.10
C HIS A 187 11.28 -5.48 -4.48
N PHE A 188 10.58 -6.45 -3.94
CA PHE A 188 9.34 -6.21 -3.22
C PHE A 188 9.66 -5.53 -1.88
N HIS A 189 8.96 -4.45 -1.60
CA HIS A 189 9.08 -3.74 -0.33
C HIS A 189 8.11 -4.31 0.71
N GLU A 190 6.82 -4.06 0.53
CA GLU A 190 5.76 -4.46 1.47
C GLU A 190 5.29 -5.90 1.24
N VAL A 191 5.14 -6.32 -0.01
CA VAL A 191 4.65 -7.67 -0.35
C VAL A 191 5.72 -8.76 -0.35
N GLY A 192 6.96 -8.44 0.00
CA GLY A 192 8.07 -9.38 0.08
C GLY A 192 8.29 -9.97 1.48
N THR A 193 7.49 -9.60 2.45
CA THR A 193 7.58 -10.00 3.84
C THR A 193 6.95 -11.37 4.08
N ALA A 194 7.30 -12.01 5.19
CA ALA A 194 6.84 -13.37 5.50
C ALA A 194 5.32 -13.44 5.77
N ASP A 195 4.75 -12.39 6.35
CA ASP A 195 3.31 -12.25 6.58
C ASP A 195 2.56 -12.05 5.26
N ALA A 196 3.06 -11.22 4.33
CA ALA A 196 2.46 -11.07 3.00
C ALA A 196 2.43 -12.40 2.23
N ILE A 197 3.50 -13.21 2.34
CA ILE A 197 3.53 -14.57 1.77
C ILE A 197 2.47 -15.45 2.44
N ALA A 198 2.33 -15.36 3.77
CA ALA A 198 1.34 -16.13 4.51
C ALA A 198 -0.10 -15.71 4.15
N ASP A 199 -0.36 -14.43 3.94
CA ASP A 199 -1.67 -13.91 3.54
C ASP A 199 -2.08 -14.41 2.15
N ILE A 200 -1.20 -14.26 1.17
CA ILE A 200 -1.46 -14.77 -0.20
C ILE A 200 -1.63 -16.28 -0.20
N ALA A 201 -0.74 -17.02 0.48
CA ALA A 201 -0.83 -18.47 0.60
C ALA A 201 -2.10 -18.90 1.33
N GLY A 202 -2.53 -18.14 2.35
CA GLY A 202 -3.77 -18.40 3.07
C GLY A 202 -5.01 -18.27 2.20
N VAL A 203 -5.10 -17.24 1.37
CA VAL A 203 -6.20 -17.09 0.41
C VAL A 203 -6.18 -18.20 -0.64
N CYS A 204 -5.01 -18.51 -1.23
CA CYS A 204 -4.87 -19.58 -2.20
C CYS A 204 -5.25 -20.94 -1.59
N LEU A 205 -4.83 -21.23 -0.36
CA LEU A 205 -5.21 -22.44 0.37
C LEU A 205 -6.73 -22.51 0.62
N LEU A 206 -7.36 -21.41 1.04
CA LEU A 206 -8.81 -21.35 1.20
C LEU A 206 -9.55 -21.60 -0.11
N MET A 207 -9.11 -21.01 -1.20
CA MET A 207 -9.69 -21.22 -2.52
C MET A 207 -9.55 -22.67 -2.96
N HIS A 208 -8.40 -23.31 -2.73
CA HIS A 208 -8.18 -24.73 -2.98
C HIS A 208 -9.12 -25.61 -2.13
N MET A 209 -9.29 -25.31 -0.83
CA MET A 209 -10.16 -26.07 0.09
C MET A 209 -11.65 -25.90 -0.26
N ILE A 210 -12.07 -24.71 -0.68
CA ILE A 210 -13.46 -24.43 -1.10
C ILE A 210 -13.73 -25.07 -2.45
N ALA A 211 -12.73 -25.15 -3.33
CA ALA A 211 -12.77 -25.64 -4.70
C ALA A 211 -14.02 -25.15 -5.48
N PRO A 212 -14.23 -23.81 -5.59
CA PRO A 212 -15.43 -23.29 -6.23
C PRO A 212 -15.41 -23.61 -7.73
N GLN A 213 -16.54 -23.99 -8.28
CA GLN A 213 -16.68 -24.19 -9.72
C GLN A 213 -16.64 -22.87 -10.49
N LYS A 214 -17.02 -21.78 -9.84
CA LYS A 214 -17.08 -20.44 -10.42
C LYS A 214 -16.90 -19.38 -9.33
N VAL A 215 -16.08 -18.38 -9.64
CA VAL A 215 -15.88 -17.21 -8.79
C VAL A 215 -16.42 -15.99 -9.53
N ILE A 216 -17.42 -15.34 -8.96
CA ILE A 216 -18.06 -14.16 -9.55
C ILE A 216 -17.82 -12.98 -8.62
N ALA A 217 -17.36 -11.87 -9.16
CA ALA A 217 -17.22 -10.62 -8.45
C ALA A 217 -18.07 -9.51 -9.08
N SER A 218 -18.51 -8.56 -8.26
CA SER A 218 -19.01 -7.26 -8.73
C SER A 218 -17.86 -6.41 -9.28
N PRO A 219 -18.14 -5.27 -9.96
CA PRO A 219 -17.12 -4.26 -10.20
C PRO A 219 -16.37 -3.91 -8.92
N ILE A 220 -15.07 -3.65 -9.04
CA ILE A 220 -14.17 -3.46 -7.90
C ILE A 220 -14.22 -2.01 -7.44
N HIS A 221 -14.55 -1.79 -6.16
CA HIS A 221 -14.46 -0.47 -5.52
C HIS A 221 -13.01 -0.22 -5.13
N VAL A 222 -12.34 0.69 -5.83
CA VAL A 222 -10.91 0.96 -5.58
C VAL A 222 -10.66 2.01 -4.49
N GLY A 223 -11.69 2.75 -4.08
CA GLY A 223 -11.57 3.87 -3.17
C GLY A 223 -11.34 5.19 -3.90
N SER A 224 -10.85 6.21 -3.19
CA SER A 224 -10.58 7.55 -3.73
C SER A 224 -9.54 8.31 -2.91
N GLY A 225 -9.00 9.41 -3.46
CA GLY A 225 -8.02 10.25 -2.78
C GLY A 225 -6.60 9.76 -2.94
N ASN A 226 -5.84 9.73 -1.84
CA ASN A 226 -4.44 9.35 -1.82
C ASN A 226 -4.17 8.33 -0.70
N VAL A 227 -3.14 7.52 -0.88
CA VAL A 227 -2.61 6.57 0.10
C VAL A 227 -1.15 6.92 0.41
N HIS A 228 -0.73 6.71 1.66
CA HIS A 228 0.66 6.80 2.09
C HIS A 228 1.27 5.40 2.06
N CYS A 229 2.42 5.26 1.42
CA CYS A 229 3.14 4.00 1.33
C CYS A 229 4.66 4.25 1.30
N ALA A 230 5.47 3.20 1.20
CA ALA A 230 6.92 3.30 1.11
C ALA A 230 7.43 4.25 0.00
N HIS A 231 6.65 4.45 -1.06
CA HIS A 231 6.96 5.34 -2.19
C HIS A 231 6.47 6.79 -1.98
N GLY A 232 5.93 7.12 -0.79
CA GLY A 232 5.34 8.42 -0.47
C GLY A 232 3.83 8.45 -0.69
N ILE A 233 3.30 9.61 -1.09
CA ILE A 233 1.86 9.82 -1.30
C ILE A 233 1.51 9.47 -2.74
N LEU A 234 0.67 8.45 -2.92
CA LEU A 234 0.21 8.00 -4.23
C LEU A 234 -1.30 8.21 -4.39
N PRO A 235 -1.80 8.43 -5.62
CA PRO A 235 -3.24 8.47 -5.88
C PRO A 235 -3.87 7.09 -5.73
N VAL A 236 -5.17 7.04 -5.42
CA VAL A 236 -5.95 5.80 -5.37
C VAL A 236 -6.77 5.64 -6.67
N PRO A 237 -6.68 4.47 -7.35
CA PRO A 237 -5.83 3.31 -7.02
C PRO A 237 -4.35 3.61 -7.23
N ALA A 238 -3.49 2.99 -6.40
CA ALA A 238 -2.04 3.09 -6.56
C ALA A 238 -1.60 2.57 -7.94
N PRO A 239 -0.47 3.06 -8.51
CA PRO A 239 -0.06 2.71 -9.87
C PRO A 239 0.03 1.21 -10.15
N ALA A 240 0.58 0.43 -9.21
CA ALA A 240 0.65 -1.03 -9.34
C ALA A 240 -0.76 -1.66 -9.35
N THR A 241 -1.65 -1.23 -8.45
CA THR A 241 -3.06 -1.65 -8.43
C THR A 241 -3.76 -1.32 -9.74
N ALA A 242 -3.59 -0.10 -10.25
CA ALA A 242 -4.18 0.32 -11.51
C ALA A 242 -3.70 -0.53 -12.70
N PHE A 243 -2.41 -0.88 -12.72
CA PHE A 243 -1.85 -1.76 -13.74
C PHE A 243 -2.43 -3.18 -13.66
N ILE A 244 -2.49 -3.78 -12.47
CA ILE A 244 -3.06 -5.11 -12.27
C ILE A 244 -4.53 -5.14 -12.73
N LEU A 245 -5.30 -4.11 -12.42
CA LEU A 245 -6.73 -4.04 -12.72
C LEU A 245 -7.06 -3.66 -14.16
N GLN A 246 -6.06 -3.47 -15.05
CA GLN A 246 -6.34 -3.19 -16.45
C GLN A 246 -7.25 -4.25 -17.08
N GLY A 247 -8.31 -3.78 -17.75
CA GLY A 247 -9.33 -4.61 -18.39
C GLY A 247 -10.41 -5.14 -17.46
N LEU A 248 -10.33 -4.90 -16.16
CA LEU A 248 -11.36 -5.27 -15.18
C LEU A 248 -12.28 -4.09 -14.86
N PRO A 249 -13.57 -4.33 -14.53
CA PRO A 249 -14.50 -3.27 -14.19
C PRO A 249 -14.18 -2.73 -12.79
N ILE A 250 -13.82 -1.44 -12.72
CA ILE A 250 -13.52 -0.73 -11.49
C ILE A 250 -14.42 0.50 -11.35
N TYR A 251 -14.62 0.97 -10.12
CA TYR A 251 -15.28 2.23 -9.84
C TYR A 251 -14.70 2.89 -8.58
N SER A 252 -14.88 4.19 -8.48
CA SER A 252 -14.56 4.99 -7.31
C SER A 252 -15.85 5.42 -6.61
N GLY A 253 -15.79 5.77 -5.33
CA GLY A 253 -16.92 6.27 -4.53
C GLY A 253 -16.49 7.34 -3.53
N ASP A 254 -17.34 7.58 -2.53
CA ASP A 254 -17.13 8.63 -1.54
C ASP A 254 -16.16 8.24 -0.42
N ILE A 255 -15.77 6.96 -0.35
CA ILE A 255 -14.82 6.47 0.66
C ILE A 255 -13.41 6.90 0.27
N ARG A 256 -12.78 7.71 1.13
CA ARG A 256 -11.39 8.11 0.98
C ARG A 256 -10.47 7.04 1.55
N GLY A 257 -9.44 6.68 0.79
CA GLY A 257 -8.47 5.66 1.09
C GLY A 257 -8.47 4.55 0.04
N GLU A 258 -7.46 3.69 0.12
CA GLU A 258 -7.31 2.53 -0.74
C GLU A 258 -8.20 1.38 -0.25
N LEU A 259 -9.14 0.95 -1.09
CA LEU A 259 -10.03 -0.18 -0.80
C LEU A 259 -9.62 -1.46 -1.55
N CYS A 260 -8.70 -1.35 -2.48
CA CYS A 260 -8.14 -2.48 -3.23
C CYS A 260 -6.64 -2.28 -3.36
N THR A 261 -5.88 -3.05 -2.60
CA THR A 261 -4.42 -3.07 -2.62
C THR A 261 -3.87 -3.84 -3.83
N PRO A 262 -2.57 -3.75 -4.18
CA PRO A 262 -1.97 -4.58 -5.22
C PRO A 262 -2.20 -6.08 -5.00
N THR A 263 -2.05 -6.56 -3.76
CA THR A 263 -2.31 -7.96 -3.38
C THR A 263 -3.76 -8.35 -3.63
N GLY A 264 -4.71 -7.53 -3.18
CA GLY A 264 -6.14 -7.77 -3.39
C GLY A 264 -6.51 -7.78 -4.87
N ALA A 265 -5.95 -6.86 -5.66
CA ALA A 265 -6.13 -6.79 -7.10
C ALA A 265 -5.61 -8.04 -7.82
N ALA A 266 -4.41 -8.52 -7.44
CA ALA A 266 -3.81 -9.72 -8.02
C ALA A 266 -4.62 -10.98 -7.69
N LEU A 267 -5.09 -11.13 -6.45
CA LEU A 267 -5.96 -12.23 -6.04
C LEU A 267 -7.29 -12.22 -6.81
N LEU A 268 -7.93 -11.04 -6.94
CA LEU A 268 -9.15 -10.90 -7.73
C LEU A 268 -8.91 -11.26 -9.21
N LYS A 269 -7.84 -10.75 -9.81
CA LYS A 269 -7.49 -11.03 -11.20
C LYS A 269 -7.20 -12.50 -11.46
N HIS A 270 -6.60 -13.19 -10.49
CA HIS A 270 -6.26 -14.60 -10.59
C HIS A 270 -7.48 -15.52 -10.44
N PHE A 271 -8.32 -15.29 -9.43
CA PHE A 271 -9.39 -16.22 -9.08
C PHE A 271 -10.75 -15.92 -9.71
N VAL A 272 -11.06 -14.65 -10.01
CA VAL A 272 -12.38 -14.28 -10.53
C VAL A 272 -12.53 -14.72 -11.98
N THR A 273 -13.53 -15.56 -12.23
CA THR A 273 -13.83 -16.06 -13.56
C THR A 273 -14.79 -15.17 -14.34
N GLU A 274 -15.57 -14.34 -13.65
CA GLU A 274 -16.55 -13.46 -14.26
C GLU A 274 -16.86 -12.25 -13.38
N PHE A 275 -16.78 -11.05 -13.96
CA PHE A 275 -17.21 -9.81 -13.32
C PHE A 275 -18.60 -9.44 -13.82
N LYS A 276 -19.57 -9.36 -12.90
CA LYS A 276 -20.96 -8.97 -13.21
C LYS A 276 -21.72 -8.61 -11.94
N GLU A 277 -22.92 -8.09 -12.10
CA GLU A 277 -23.88 -7.94 -11.01
C GLU A 277 -24.19 -9.28 -10.35
N MET A 278 -24.59 -9.22 -9.08
CA MET A 278 -24.94 -10.42 -8.31
C MET A 278 -26.04 -11.22 -9.02
N PRO A 279 -25.76 -12.46 -9.42
CA PRO A 279 -26.76 -13.30 -10.08
C PRO A 279 -27.83 -13.77 -9.09
N VAL A 280 -28.93 -14.28 -9.61
CA VAL A 280 -29.92 -15.02 -8.79
C VAL A 280 -29.24 -16.28 -8.27
N MET A 281 -29.10 -16.37 -6.94
CA MET A 281 -28.41 -17.47 -6.27
C MET A 281 -29.08 -17.80 -4.92
N ARG A 282 -28.75 -18.98 -4.38
CA ARG A 282 -29.10 -19.34 -3.00
C ARG A 282 -27.87 -19.14 -2.13
N THR A 283 -27.99 -18.32 -1.10
CA THR A 283 -26.92 -18.12 -0.12
C THR A 283 -26.85 -19.35 0.80
N ALA A 284 -25.73 -20.05 0.80
CA ALA A 284 -25.47 -21.17 1.70
C ALA A 284 -24.74 -20.72 2.97
N ALA A 285 -23.85 -19.74 2.85
CA ALA A 285 -23.14 -19.14 3.96
C ALA A 285 -22.75 -17.69 3.62
N ILE A 286 -22.54 -16.89 4.65
CA ILE A 286 -22.08 -15.50 4.57
C ILE A 286 -20.81 -15.41 5.41
N GLY A 287 -19.77 -14.80 4.86
CA GLY A 287 -18.50 -14.54 5.53
C GLY A 287 -18.28 -13.07 5.79
#